data_63c72baabcc1e9754f178ed3c556580e
#
_entry.id   63c72baabcc1e9754f178ed3c556580e
#
_cell.length_a   1.000
_cell.length_b   1.000
_cell.length_c   1.000
_cell.angle_alpha   90.00
_cell.angle_beta   90.00
_cell.angle_gamma   90.00
#
_symmetry.space_group_name_H-M   'P 1'
#
loop_
_entity.id
_entity.type
_entity.pdbx_description
1 polymer ?
#
loop_
_entity_poly.entity_id
_entity_poly.type
_entity_poly.pdbx_seq_one_letter_code
_entity_poly.pdbx_strand_id
1 'polypeptide(L)'
;MQNKFFSQRKDRISNHRFVFVSVIAVLLSVSVSIGSDWIGGGNDLSAGSGAPESGLYVGAYAINISPIEFPVIVNGGMYERTADKVIEPLHARCFVLKSGEKKIAICVVDSCMVPRDILDQSKAMASKTTGIAVEDIMISSTHTHSAPSSFGALGSSADPKYVRFLIPQLAKGIKFANDRLQPAQMGFGIGENKNNVFNRRWLMEPGTAATNRFSGKVDDRAQMNPGVANGNKIRQLGGVDT
;
A
#
# COMPACT_ATOMS: atom_id res chain seq x y z
N MET A 1 -30.40 -28.35 12.55
CA MET A 1 -29.38 -29.32 12.95
C MET A 1 -28.04 -28.69 12.70
N GLN A 2 -27.51 -28.03 13.67
CA GLN A 2 -26.39 -28.37 14.59
C GLN A 2 -25.07 -28.40 13.84
N ASN A 3 -24.31 -27.28 13.91
CA ASN A 3 -23.33 -26.95 14.96
C ASN A 3 -22.44 -28.11 15.39
N LYS A 4 -21.16 -27.99 15.07
CA LYS A 4 -19.98 -28.23 15.93
C LYS A 4 -18.75 -28.35 15.07
N PHE A 5 -17.81 -27.41 15.23
CA PHE A 5 -16.40 -27.71 15.41
C PHE A 5 -15.63 -26.41 15.59
N PHE A 6 -15.59 -25.93 16.82
CA PHE A 6 -14.48 -25.13 17.32
C PHE A 6 -13.99 -25.80 18.59
N SER A 7 -12.96 -26.61 18.48
CA SER A 7 -12.20 -27.13 19.61
C SER A 7 -10.96 -26.25 19.81
N GLN A 8 -10.85 -25.77 21.01
CA GLN A 8 -9.76 -24.95 21.54
C GLN A 8 -8.40 -25.67 21.45
N ARG A 9 -7.39 -25.01 20.92
CA ARG A 9 -6.00 -25.19 21.34
C ARG A 9 -5.48 -23.85 21.86
N LYS A 10 -5.37 -23.76 23.16
CA LYS A 10 -4.51 -22.80 23.84
C LYS A 10 -3.08 -23.34 23.71
N ASP A 11 -2.31 -22.82 22.80
CA ASP A 11 -0.86 -23.00 22.82
C ASP A 11 -0.21 -21.63 23.03
N ARG A 12 0.72 -21.63 23.97
CA ARG A 12 1.54 -20.50 24.43
C ARG A 12 2.09 -19.70 23.24
N ILE A 13 1.61 -18.50 23.05
CA ILE A 13 2.24 -17.54 22.15
C ILE A 13 3.41 -16.91 22.90
N SER A 14 4.61 -17.38 22.58
CA SER A 14 5.87 -16.69 22.84
C SER A 14 5.80 -15.31 22.20
N ASN A 15 6.15 -14.27 22.96
CA ASN A 15 6.12 -12.87 22.52
C ASN A 15 7.19 -12.58 21.46
N HIS A 16 6.99 -13.01 20.22
CA HIS A 16 7.76 -12.53 19.09
C HIS A 16 6.91 -11.52 18.32
N ARG A 17 7.24 -10.25 18.45
CA ARG A 17 6.64 -9.18 17.65
C ARG A 17 7.22 -9.25 16.24
N PHE A 18 6.55 -9.93 15.33
CA PHE A 18 6.82 -9.81 13.90
C PHE A 18 6.08 -8.58 13.37
N VAL A 19 6.81 -7.62 12.82
CA VAL A 19 6.21 -6.52 12.07
C VAL A 19 6.25 -6.90 10.59
N PHE A 20 5.12 -7.38 10.05
CA PHE A 20 4.95 -7.56 8.62
C PHE A 20 4.54 -6.23 8.00
N VAL A 21 5.36 -5.67 7.15
CA VAL A 21 4.99 -4.54 6.31
C VAL A 21 4.73 -5.09 4.92
N SER A 22 3.45 -5.36 4.61
CA SER A 22 3.04 -5.74 3.26
C SER A 22 2.85 -4.48 2.43
N VAL A 23 3.75 -4.23 1.50
CA VAL A 23 3.61 -3.18 0.49
C VAL A 23 3.09 -3.86 -0.78
N ILE A 24 1.81 -3.61 -1.10
CA ILE A 24 1.20 -4.13 -2.32
C ILE A 24 1.54 -3.19 -3.46
N ALA A 25 2.46 -3.59 -4.28
CA ALA A 25 2.53 -3.44 -5.74
C ALA A 25 3.94 -3.65 -6.33
N VAL A 26 4.83 -4.24 -5.68
CA VAL A 26 5.99 -5.02 -6.13
C VAL A 26 6.36 -5.83 -4.90
N LEU A 27 6.39 -7.14 -5.01
CA LEU A 27 6.62 -8.06 -3.90
C LEU A 27 8.01 -7.84 -3.27
N LEU A 28 8.13 -6.80 -2.47
CA LEU A 28 9.19 -6.61 -1.50
C LEU A 28 8.58 -6.86 -0.12
N SER A 29 8.58 -8.09 0.35
CA SER A 29 8.31 -8.35 1.76
C SER A 29 9.58 -8.07 2.55
N VAL A 30 9.58 -7.00 3.32
CA VAL A 30 10.64 -6.70 4.28
C VAL A 30 10.24 -7.34 5.61
N SER A 31 10.83 -8.46 5.95
CA SER A 31 10.70 -9.06 7.27
C SER A 31 11.76 -8.47 8.18
N VAL A 32 11.35 -7.67 9.16
CA VAL A 32 12.23 -7.17 10.21
C VAL A 32 12.15 -8.15 11.36
N SER A 33 13.15 -9.02 11.51
CA SER A 33 13.29 -9.88 12.68
C SER A 33 14.07 -9.11 13.74
N ILE A 34 13.42 -8.79 14.86
CA ILE A 34 14.10 -8.29 16.06
C ILE A 34 14.66 -9.52 16.77
N GLY A 35 15.99 -9.65 16.78
CA GLY A 35 16.70 -10.84 17.16
C GLY A 35 16.39 -11.35 18.56
N SER A 36 16.15 -12.65 18.67
CA SER A 36 16.61 -13.53 19.73
C SER A 36 16.89 -14.88 19.07
N ASP A 37 18.16 -15.26 19.10
CA ASP A 37 18.76 -16.60 18.96
C ASP A 37 18.18 -17.58 17.94
N TRP A 38 18.85 -17.63 16.81
CA TRP A 38 18.79 -18.77 15.90
C TRP A 38 19.75 -19.86 16.39
N ILE A 39 19.21 -20.96 16.93
CA ILE A 39 19.99 -22.16 17.22
C ILE A 39 19.89 -23.08 16.01
N GLY A 40 20.99 -23.30 15.34
CA GLY A 40 21.10 -24.37 14.34
C GLY A 40 22.23 -24.24 13.35
N GLY A 41 23.43 -24.77 13.68
CA GLY A 41 24.44 -25.23 12.73
C GLY A 41 25.60 -24.28 12.44
N GLY A 42 26.58 -24.35 13.30
CA GLY A 42 28.03 -24.25 13.13
C GLY A 42 28.64 -23.22 12.19
N ASN A 43 29.01 -22.07 12.73
CA ASN A 43 30.40 -21.54 12.69
C ASN A 43 30.44 -20.32 13.60
N ASP A 44 31.36 -20.36 14.57
CA ASP A 44 31.62 -19.28 15.51
C ASP A 44 31.88 -17.95 14.82
N LEU A 45 30.89 -17.07 14.89
CA LEU A 45 31.11 -15.64 14.73
C LEU A 45 30.91 -15.03 16.12
N SER A 46 32.02 -14.80 16.82
CA SER A 46 32.03 -14.04 18.05
C SER A 46 31.32 -12.72 17.88
N ALA A 47 30.17 -12.56 18.57
CA ALA A 47 29.43 -11.33 18.62
C ALA A 47 30.27 -10.25 19.35
N GLY A 48 30.98 -9.46 18.57
CA GLY A 48 31.54 -8.20 19.02
C GLY A 48 30.40 -7.25 19.31
N SER A 49 30.32 -6.69 20.49
CA SER A 49 29.27 -5.76 21.00
C SER A 49 29.35 -4.35 20.41
N GLY A 50 29.61 -4.22 19.12
CA GLY A 50 29.47 -2.97 18.35
C GLY A 50 28.70 -3.27 17.08
N ALA A 51 27.54 -2.62 16.90
CA ALA A 51 26.84 -2.66 15.60
C ALA A 51 27.85 -2.18 14.54
N PRO A 52 28.06 -2.92 13.42
CA PRO A 52 29.03 -2.51 12.42
C PRO A 52 28.60 -1.17 11.83
N GLU A 53 29.54 -0.20 11.73
CA GLU A 53 29.31 1.12 11.14
C GLU A 53 28.74 1.07 9.69
N SER A 54 28.83 -0.10 9.05
CA SER A 54 28.33 -0.40 7.71
C SER A 54 27.05 -1.25 7.68
N GLY A 55 26.36 -1.44 8.81
CA GLY A 55 25.14 -2.24 8.91
C GLY A 55 23.91 -1.61 8.25
N LEU A 56 22.93 -2.47 7.89
CA LEU A 56 21.60 -2.02 7.51
C LEU A 56 20.77 -1.73 8.76
N TYR A 57 20.14 -0.56 8.79
CA TYR A 57 19.15 -0.19 9.79
C TYR A 57 17.81 0.06 9.12
N VAL A 58 16.74 -0.37 9.76
CA VAL A 58 15.36 -0.16 9.28
C VAL A 58 14.48 0.35 10.40
N GLY A 59 13.67 1.35 10.09
CA GLY A 59 12.60 1.82 10.96
C GLY A 59 11.27 1.85 10.22
N ALA A 60 10.18 1.48 10.88
CA ALA A 60 8.85 1.45 10.29
C ALA A 60 7.81 2.08 11.20
N TYR A 61 6.81 2.71 10.60
CA TYR A 61 5.66 3.27 11.30
C TYR A 61 4.43 3.37 10.39
N ALA A 62 3.28 2.97 10.91
CA ALA A 62 1.98 3.20 10.26
C ALA A 62 1.26 4.32 11.00
N ILE A 63 1.13 5.49 10.35
CA ILE A 63 0.40 6.62 10.92
C ILE A 63 -1.05 6.59 10.45
N ASN A 64 -1.99 6.84 11.36
CA ASN A 64 -3.40 6.97 11.01
C ASN A 64 -3.63 8.29 10.26
N ILE A 65 -4.23 8.19 9.08
CA ILE A 65 -4.59 9.29 8.20
C ILE A 65 -6.10 9.35 7.95
N SER A 66 -6.89 8.65 8.76
CA SER A 66 -8.35 8.76 8.68
C SER A 66 -8.80 10.20 8.89
N PRO A 67 -9.85 10.68 8.21
CA PRO A 67 -10.36 12.03 8.39
C PRO A 67 -10.86 12.22 9.82
N ILE A 68 -10.70 13.42 10.35
CA ILE A 68 -11.17 13.81 11.68
C ILE A 68 -12.37 14.76 11.63
N GLU A 69 -12.69 15.28 10.45
CA GLU A 69 -13.85 16.13 10.20
C GLU A 69 -14.74 15.48 9.14
N PHE A 70 -16.07 15.62 9.32
CA PHE A 70 -17.08 15.06 8.42
C PHE A 70 -18.16 16.11 8.09
N PRO A 71 -18.91 15.97 6.96
CA PRO A 71 -18.68 14.97 5.92
C PRO A 71 -17.37 15.22 5.18
N VAL A 72 -16.77 14.16 4.62
CA VAL A 72 -15.55 14.22 3.82
C VAL A 72 -15.83 13.73 2.41
N ILE A 73 -15.27 14.41 1.39
CA ILE A 73 -15.39 13.98 -0.01
C ILE A 73 -14.54 12.73 -0.22
N VAL A 74 -15.11 11.71 -0.88
CA VAL A 74 -14.45 10.43 -1.19
C VAL A 74 -14.17 10.32 -2.68
N ASN A 75 -12.95 9.94 -3.05
CA ASN A 75 -12.51 9.76 -4.44
C ASN A 75 -12.69 8.30 -4.93
N GLY A 76 -12.50 8.10 -6.24
CA GLY A 76 -12.50 6.80 -6.92
C GLY A 76 -13.83 6.41 -7.56
N GLY A 77 -14.85 7.26 -7.50
CA GLY A 77 -16.11 7.12 -8.26
C GLY A 77 -16.14 8.02 -9.49
N MET A 78 -17.18 7.88 -10.31
CA MET A 78 -17.44 8.77 -11.47
C MET A 78 -18.27 10.00 -11.08
N TYR A 79 -18.76 10.05 -9.86
CA TYR A 79 -19.53 11.14 -9.26
C TYR A 79 -18.99 11.42 -7.87
N GLU A 80 -19.09 12.69 -7.45
CA GLU A 80 -18.75 13.07 -6.10
C GLU A 80 -19.66 12.38 -5.09
N ARG A 81 -19.07 11.87 -4.05
CA ARG A 81 -19.77 11.25 -2.93
C ARG A 81 -19.06 11.64 -1.63
N THR A 82 -19.79 11.61 -0.55
CA THR A 82 -19.26 11.91 0.78
C THR A 82 -19.38 10.72 1.72
N ALA A 83 -18.56 10.71 2.75
CA ALA A 83 -18.65 9.80 3.88
C ALA A 83 -18.83 10.63 5.17
N ASP A 84 -19.53 10.07 6.14
CA ASP A 84 -19.83 10.67 7.43
C ASP A 84 -19.17 9.95 8.61
N LYS A 85 -18.46 8.86 8.34
CA LYS A 85 -17.75 8.05 9.33
C LYS A 85 -16.61 7.25 8.73
N VAL A 86 -15.70 6.82 9.58
CA VAL A 86 -14.66 5.83 9.27
C VAL A 86 -15.18 4.44 9.63
N ILE A 87 -15.11 3.49 8.70
CA ILE A 87 -15.44 2.07 8.94
C ILE A 87 -14.16 1.34 9.37
N GLU A 88 -13.08 1.53 8.60
CA GLU A 88 -11.76 1.00 8.90
C GLU A 88 -10.71 2.13 8.82
N PRO A 89 -9.76 2.17 9.76
CA PRO A 89 -8.72 3.20 9.75
C PRO A 89 -7.87 3.16 8.49
N LEU A 90 -7.62 4.34 7.91
CA LEU A 90 -6.68 4.55 6.81
C LEU A 90 -5.30 4.87 7.36
N HIS A 91 -4.27 4.36 6.69
CA HIS A 91 -2.89 4.55 7.14
C HIS A 91 -1.98 5.06 6.03
N ALA A 92 -0.97 5.81 6.42
CA ALA A 92 0.25 5.96 5.66
C ALA A 92 1.32 5.07 6.31
N ARG A 93 1.78 4.05 5.57
CA ARG A 93 2.78 3.08 6.02
C ARG A 93 4.14 3.54 5.54
N CYS A 94 4.97 3.95 6.49
CA CYS A 94 6.29 4.50 6.24
C CYS A 94 7.36 3.54 6.72
N PHE A 95 8.43 3.41 5.94
CA PHE A 95 9.66 2.82 6.42
C PHE A 95 10.88 3.60 5.92
N VAL A 96 11.94 3.56 6.71
CA VAL A 96 13.22 4.20 6.43
C VAL A 96 14.29 3.14 6.48
N LEU A 97 15.13 3.11 5.45
CA LEU A 97 16.33 2.29 5.39
C LEU A 97 17.53 3.21 5.52
N LYS A 98 18.52 2.77 6.33
CA LYS A 98 19.80 3.47 6.49
C LYS A 98 20.94 2.47 6.30
N SER A 99 21.93 2.83 5.48
CA SER A 99 23.21 2.12 5.34
C SER A 99 24.32 3.14 5.25
N GLY A 100 25.26 3.10 6.18
CA GLY A 100 26.22 4.17 6.37
C GLY A 100 25.52 5.52 6.58
N GLU A 101 25.91 6.54 5.84
CA GLU A 101 25.29 7.87 5.88
C GLU A 101 24.02 7.99 4.99
N LYS A 102 23.79 7.03 4.08
CA LYS A 102 22.67 7.07 3.16
C LYS A 102 21.37 6.62 3.85
N LYS A 103 20.32 7.42 3.69
CA LYS A 103 18.96 7.08 4.10
C LYS A 103 18.02 7.20 2.92
N ILE A 104 17.06 6.29 2.81
CA ILE A 104 15.92 6.39 1.90
C ILE A 104 14.63 6.19 2.70
N ALA A 105 13.58 6.87 2.32
CA ALA A 105 12.25 6.71 2.91
C ALA A 105 11.22 6.30 1.86
N ILE A 106 10.37 5.34 2.20
CA ILE A 106 9.22 4.92 1.37
C ILE A 106 7.97 5.02 2.23
N CYS A 107 6.94 5.66 1.67
CA CYS A 107 5.65 5.82 2.31
C CYS A 107 4.53 5.39 1.35
N VAL A 108 3.70 4.45 1.77
CA VAL A 108 2.52 3.99 1.02
C VAL A 108 1.27 4.49 1.72
N VAL A 109 0.46 5.27 1.00
CA VAL A 109 -0.68 6.02 1.52
C VAL A 109 -1.98 5.34 1.10
N ASP A 110 -2.86 5.05 2.02
CA ASP A 110 -4.22 4.58 1.73
C ASP A 110 -5.05 5.74 1.16
N SER A 111 -4.89 5.99 -0.12
CA SER A 111 -5.58 7.03 -0.89
C SER A 111 -5.77 6.56 -2.33
N CYS A 112 -6.76 7.09 -3.02
CA CYS A 112 -6.93 6.83 -4.45
C CYS A 112 -5.78 7.44 -5.25
N MET A 113 -5.52 8.71 -5.05
CA MET A 113 -4.45 9.48 -5.70
C MET A 113 -4.04 10.63 -4.77
N VAL A 114 -2.76 10.95 -4.78
CA VAL A 114 -2.24 12.16 -4.11
C VAL A 114 -1.44 12.96 -5.16
N PRO A 115 -1.80 14.22 -5.43
CA PRO A 115 -1.14 15.01 -6.45
C PRO A 115 0.28 15.42 -6.01
N ARG A 116 1.10 15.73 -6.99
CA ARG A 116 2.52 15.96 -6.80
C ARG A 116 2.84 17.11 -5.84
N ASP A 117 2.11 18.19 -5.91
CA ASP A 117 2.30 19.37 -5.06
C ASP A 117 2.10 19.05 -3.56
N ILE A 118 1.13 18.18 -3.23
CA ILE A 118 0.91 17.68 -1.86
C ILE A 118 2.07 16.78 -1.43
N LEU A 119 2.52 15.90 -2.33
CA LEU A 119 3.66 15.03 -2.06
C LEU A 119 4.94 15.82 -1.84
N ASP A 120 5.22 16.81 -2.68
CA ASP A 120 6.42 17.64 -2.60
C ASP A 120 6.45 18.46 -1.29
N GLN A 121 5.30 19.00 -0.85
CA GLN A 121 5.17 19.65 0.47
C GLN A 121 5.47 18.67 1.61
N SER A 122 4.88 17.48 1.56
CA SER A 122 5.09 16.44 2.59
C SER A 122 6.55 15.98 2.67
N LYS A 123 7.20 15.80 1.50
CA LYS A 123 8.62 15.44 1.41
C LYS A 123 9.53 16.53 1.96
N ALA A 124 9.27 17.80 1.61
CA ALA A 124 10.04 18.93 2.13
C ALA A 124 9.96 19.04 3.66
N MET A 125 8.77 18.81 4.23
CA MET A 125 8.58 18.76 5.69
C MET A 125 9.30 17.58 6.33
N ALA A 126 9.22 16.38 5.72
CA ALA A 126 9.91 15.18 6.20
C ALA A 126 11.43 15.36 6.14
N SER A 127 11.96 15.87 5.03
CA SER A 127 13.38 16.17 4.85
C SER A 127 13.92 17.08 5.94
N LYS A 128 13.21 18.16 6.26
CA LYS A 128 13.56 19.11 7.33
C LYS A 128 13.74 18.43 8.70
N THR A 129 12.94 17.41 8.99
CA THR A 129 12.91 16.81 10.33
C THR A 129 13.73 15.54 10.46
N THR A 130 14.10 14.91 9.34
CA THR A 130 14.82 13.62 9.30
C THR A 130 16.22 13.71 8.75
N GLY A 131 16.53 14.80 8.02
CA GLY A 131 17.77 14.94 7.27
C GLY A 131 17.85 14.05 6.02
N ILE A 132 16.74 13.37 5.63
CA ILE A 132 16.68 12.60 4.38
C ILE A 132 16.50 13.58 3.23
N ALA A 133 17.29 13.48 2.17
CA ALA A 133 17.15 14.34 1.01
C ALA A 133 15.77 14.12 0.33
N VAL A 134 15.17 15.16 -0.23
CA VAL A 134 13.81 15.11 -0.82
C VAL A 134 13.74 14.07 -1.94
N GLU A 135 14.78 13.92 -2.73
CA GLU A 135 14.93 12.93 -3.80
C GLU A 135 15.00 11.49 -3.31
N ASP A 136 15.40 11.29 -2.06
CA ASP A 136 15.48 9.99 -1.40
C ASP A 136 14.18 9.60 -0.68
N ILE A 137 13.12 10.40 -0.82
CA ILE A 137 11.80 10.12 -0.26
C ILE A 137 10.83 9.76 -1.40
N MET A 138 10.31 8.53 -1.36
CA MET A 138 9.25 8.09 -2.25
C MET A 138 7.93 8.01 -1.49
N ILE A 139 6.87 8.60 -2.05
CA ILE A 139 5.51 8.46 -1.53
C ILE A 139 4.61 7.99 -2.66
N SER A 140 3.84 6.93 -2.44
CA SER A 140 2.90 6.36 -3.40
C SER A 140 1.54 6.10 -2.77
N SER A 141 0.50 6.00 -3.60
CA SER A 141 -0.87 5.70 -3.18
C SER A 141 -1.22 4.24 -3.47
N THR A 142 -2.08 3.64 -2.64
CA THR A 142 -2.62 2.29 -2.85
C THR A 142 -3.68 2.24 -3.94
N HIS A 143 -4.17 3.37 -4.39
CA HIS A 143 -5.30 3.53 -5.31
C HIS A 143 -6.62 2.98 -4.75
N THR A 144 -6.81 3.01 -3.43
CA THR A 144 -8.10 2.65 -2.83
C THR A 144 -9.19 3.65 -3.21
N HIS A 145 -10.36 3.16 -3.56
CA HIS A 145 -11.53 3.98 -3.92
C HIS A 145 -12.46 4.24 -2.72
N SER A 146 -11.93 4.14 -1.50
CA SER A 146 -12.69 4.31 -0.25
C SER A 146 -11.98 5.25 0.74
N ALA A 147 -11.16 6.16 0.22
CA ALA A 147 -10.42 7.15 1.00
C ALA A 147 -10.87 8.58 0.66
N PRO A 148 -10.62 9.54 1.57
CA PRO A 148 -10.89 10.94 1.28
C PRO A 148 -10.17 11.45 0.05
N SER A 149 -10.80 12.39 -0.64
CA SER A 149 -10.30 12.94 -1.88
C SER A 149 -9.22 13.99 -1.61
N SER A 150 -7.99 13.67 -1.98
CA SER A 150 -6.88 14.64 -1.97
C SER A 150 -6.61 15.28 -3.34
N PHE A 151 -7.32 14.82 -4.39
CA PHE A 151 -7.13 15.27 -5.77
C PHE A 151 -8.46 15.40 -6.50
N GLY A 152 -8.65 16.51 -7.19
CA GLY A 152 -9.83 16.76 -8.03
C GLY A 152 -9.79 15.95 -9.31
N ALA A 153 -10.29 14.71 -9.27
CA ALA A 153 -10.35 13.80 -10.41
C ALA A 153 -11.51 12.81 -10.29
N LEU A 154 -11.85 12.17 -11.40
CA LEU A 154 -12.90 11.13 -11.45
C LEU A 154 -14.26 11.62 -10.90
N GLY A 155 -14.65 12.85 -11.27
CA GLY A 155 -15.92 13.45 -10.87
C GLY A 155 -16.01 13.90 -9.41
N SER A 156 -14.91 13.89 -8.67
CA SER A 156 -14.83 14.38 -7.29
C SER A 156 -13.91 15.58 -7.19
N SER A 157 -14.23 16.54 -6.33
CA SER A 157 -13.34 17.62 -5.92
C SER A 157 -12.33 17.14 -4.88
N ALA A 158 -11.20 17.83 -4.72
CA ALA A 158 -10.35 17.62 -3.56
C ALA A 158 -11.05 18.15 -2.30
N ASP A 159 -10.91 17.45 -1.18
CA ASP A 159 -11.35 17.95 0.12
C ASP A 159 -10.27 18.81 0.75
N PRO A 160 -10.44 20.14 0.83
CA PRO A 160 -9.39 21.04 1.27
C PRO A 160 -9.04 20.90 2.76
N LYS A 161 -9.97 20.43 3.60
CA LYS A 161 -9.73 20.18 5.01
C LYS A 161 -8.87 18.95 5.18
N TYR A 162 -9.21 17.88 4.45
CA TYR A 162 -8.44 16.65 4.47
C TYR A 162 -7.02 16.85 3.91
N VAL A 163 -6.87 17.61 2.82
CA VAL A 163 -5.55 17.93 2.26
C VAL A 163 -4.65 18.62 3.28
N ARG A 164 -5.17 19.64 3.99
CA ARG A 164 -4.41 20.32 5.05
C ARG A 164 -4.00 19.40 6.19
N PHE A 165 -4.85 18.44 6.53
CA PHE A 165 -4.55 17.41 7.53
C PHE A 165 -3.51 16.41 7.03
N LEU A 166 -3.62 15.92 5.78
CA LEU A 166 -2.82 14.84 5.22
C LEU A 166 -1.33 15.22 5.10
N ILE A 167 -1.01 16.42 4.62
CA ILE A 167 0.36 16.87 4.37
C ILE A 167 1.28 16.67 5.59
N PRO A 168 0.98 17.22 6.77
CA PRO A 168 1.82 17.05 7.96
C PRO A 168 1.80 15.60 8.48
N GLN A 169 0.72 14.85 8.29
CA GLN A 169 0.67 13.45 8.73
C GLN A 169 1.66 12.58 7.94
N LEU A 170 1.77 12.76 6.62
CA LEU A 170 2.75 12.03 5.81
C LEU A 170 4.19 12.31 6.29
N ALA A 171 4.53 13.58 6.49
CA ALA A 171 5.83 13.97 7.02
C ALA A 171 6.11 13.38 8.40
N LYS A 172 5.13 13.41 9.29
CA LYS A 172 5.20 12.86 10.64
C LYS A 172 5.37 11.35 10.65
N GLY A 173 4.69 10.65 9.73
CA GLY A 173 4.84 9.19 9.57
C GLY A 173 6.27 8.80 9.19
N ILE A 174 6.88 9.52 8.23
CA ILE A 174 8.27 9.33 7.83
C ILE A 174 9.22 9.63 8.99
N LYS A 175 8.98 10.73 9.71
CA LYS A 175 9.78 11.06 10.90
C LYS A 175 9.72 9.94 11.95
N PHE A 176 8.54 9.42 12.25
CA PHE A 176 8.39 8.36 13.25
C PHE A 176 9.05 7.04 12.80
N ALA A 177 9.07 6.74 11.50
CA ALA A 177 9.83 5.63 10.97
C ALA A 177 11.34 5.87 11.14
N ASN A 178 11.85 7.07 10.81
CA ASN A 178 13.25 7.43 10.99
C ASN A 178 13.70 7.35 12.46
N ASP A 179 12.85 7.78 13.40
CA ASP A 179 13.15 7.74 14.83
C ASP A 179 13.19 6.30 15.40
N ARG A 180 12.76 5.30 14.64
CA ARG A 180 12.71 3.88 15.02
C ARG A 180 13.73 3.02 14.28
N LEU A 181 14.77 3.64 13.74
CA LEU A 181 15.84 2.91 13.09
C LEU A 181 16.52 1.95 14.07
N GLN A 182 16.63 0.69 13.68
CA GLN A 182 17.28 -0.38 14.43
C GLN A 182 18.04 -1.31 13.47
N PRO A 183 19.05 -2.03 13.93
CA PRO A 183 19.77 -3.01 13.10
C PRO A 183 18.81 -4.01 12.47
N ALA A 184 19.03 -4.34 11.21
CA ALA A 184 18.16 -5.23 10.45
C ALA A 184 18.92 -6.04 9.40
N GLN A 185 18.28 -7.11 8.93
CA GLN A 185 18.70 -7.90 7.78
C GLN A 185 17.59 -7.86 6.73
N MET A 186 17.98 -7.92 5.47
CA MET A 186 17.04 -7.92 4.34
C MET A 186 17.18 -9.23 3.57
N GLY A 187 16.03 -9.87 3.31
CA GLY A 187 15.92 -11.03 2.42
C GLY A 187 15.12 -10.67 1.17
N PHE A 188 15.36 -11.40 0.10
CA PHE A 188 14.65 -11.26 -1.18
C PHE A 188 14.06 -12.61 -1.59
N GLY A 189 12.83 -12.59 -2.10
CA GLY A 189 12.14 -13.75 -2.64
C GLY A 189 11.20 -13.37 -3.77
N ILE A 190 11.01 -14.29 -4.72
CA ILE A 190 10.06 -14.15 -5.83
C ILE A 190 9.01 -15.25 -5.69
N GLY A 191 7.75 -14.87 -5.87
CA GLY A 191 6.62 -15.80 -5.90
C GLY A 191 5.67 -15.47 -7.05
N GLU A 192 4.97 -16.49 -7.58
CA GLU A 192 3.96 -16.34 -8.60
C GLU A 192 2.57 -16.65 -8.05
N ASN A 193 1.57 -15.88 -8.47
CA ASN A 193 0.17 -16.18 -8.20
C ASN A 193 -0.67 -16.02 -9.47
N LYS A 194 -0.79 -17.11 -10.20
CA LYS A 194 -1.54 -17.16 -11.48
C LYS A 194 -3.07 -17.15 -11.29
N ASN A 195 -3.55 -17.44 -10.08
CA ASN A 195 -4.99 -17.57 -9.81
C ASN A 195 -5.72 -16.22 -9.66
N ASN A 196 -4.98 -15.14 -9.45
CA ASN A 196 -5.55 -13.80 -9.19
C ASN A 196 -5.26 -12.79 -10.33
N VAL A 197 -4.73 -13.26 -11.46
CA VAL A 197 -4.36 -12.39 -12.57
C VAL A 197 -5.16 -12.80 -13.81
N PHE A 198 -5.98 -11.88 -14.34
CA PHE A 198 -6.86 -12.13 -15.46
C PHE A 198 -6.81 -10.97 -16.45
N ASN A 199 -6.85 -11.27 -17.75
CA ASN A 199 -7.10 -10.25 -18.75
C ASN A 199 -8.56 -9.80 -18.64
N ARG A 200 -8.78 -8.50 -18.49
CA ARG A 200 -10.13 -7.92 -18.29
C ARG A 200 -10.93 -7.76 -19.59
N ARG A 201 -10.29 -7.89 -20.75
CA ARG A 201 -10.95 -7.76 -22.05
C ARG A 201 -11.50 -9.10 -22.50
N TRP A 202 -12.75 -9.09 -22.91
CA TRP A 202 -13.46 -10.26 -23.36
C TRP A 202 -14.02 -10.04 -24.76
N LEU A 203 -13.90 -11.06 -25.61
CA LEU A 203 -14.71 -11.18 -26.82
C LEU A 203 -16.12 -11.56 -26.40
N MET A 204 -17.09 -10.80 -26.86
CA MET A 204 -18.50 -10.99 -26.54
C MET A 204 -19.26 -11.61 -27.73
N GLU A 205 -20.41 -12.24 -27.44
CA GLU A 205 -21.35 -12.63 -28.48
C GLU A 205 -21.80 -11.40 -29.28
N PRO A 206 -22.08 -11.55 -30.60
CA PRO A 206 -22.50 -10.43 -31.44
C PRO A 206 -23.69 -9.69 -30.84
N GLY A 207 -23.63 -8.35 -30.81
CA GLY A 207 -24.71 -7.49 -30.33
C GLY A 207 -24.91 -7.45 -28.81
N THR A 208 -24.04 -8.09 -28.01
CA THR A 208 -24.17 -8.15 -26.55
C THR A 208 -23.14 -7.29 -25.80
N ALA A 209 -22.14 -6.76 -26.49
CA ALA A 209 -21.22 -5.81 -25.89
C ALA A 209 -21.90 -4.48 -25.58
N ALA A 210 -21.51 -3.84 -24.49
CA ALA A 210 -22.00 -2.52 -24.15
C ALA A 210 -21.58 -1.49 -25.21
N THR A 211 -22.45 -0.51 -25.46
CA THR A 211 -22.15 0.62 -26.34
C THR A 211 -20.83 1.27 -25.97
N ASN A 212 -19.95 1.44 -26.93
CA ASN A 212 -18.70 2.15 -26.73
C ASN A 212 -18.99 3.64 -26.43
N ARG A 213 -18.69 4.06 -25.21
CA ARG A 213 -19.02 5.42 -24.72
C ARG A 213 -18.24 6.52 -25.42
N PHE A 214 -17.14 6.20 -26.07
CA PHE A 214 -16.31 7.18 -26.78
C PHE A 214 -16.73 7.35 -28.24
N SER A 215 -17.08 6.26 -28.92
CA SER A 215 -17.45 6.27 -30.33
C SER A 215 -18.95 6.21 -30.58
N GLY A 216 -19.76 5.88 -29.57
CA GLY A 216 -21.20 5.62 -29.71
C GLY A 216 -21.54 4.33 -30.48
N LYS A 217 -20.54 3.53 -30.88
CA LYS A 217 -20.78 2.28 -31.65
C LYS A 217 -21.34 1.20 -30.77
N VAL A 218 -22.27 0.43 -31.34
CA VAL A 218 -22.93 -0.73 -30.70
C VAL A 218 -22.47 -2.07 -31.28
N ASP A 219 -21.58 -2.03 -32.27
CA ASP A 219 -21.05 -3.17 -33.00
C ASP A 219 -19.70 -3.68 -32.49
N ASP A 220 -19.21 -3.09 -31.42
CA ASP A 220 -17.96 -3.48 -30.80
C ASP A 220 -18.14 -4.85 -30.12
N ARG A 221 -17.24 -5.78 -30.44
CA ARG A 221 -17.29 -7.13 -29.86
C ARG A 221 -16.35 -7.30 -28.66
N ALA A 222 -15.57 -6.30 -28.34
CA ALA A 222 -14.67 -6.31 -27.20
C ALA A 222 -15.26 -5.50 -26.04
N GLN A 223 -15.33 -6.11 -24.88
CA GLN A 223 -15.79 -5.42 -23.65
C GLN A 223 -14.81 -5.65 -22.52
N MET A 224 -14.50 -4.59 -21.80
CA MET A 224 -13.71 -4.65 -20.56
C MET A 224 -14.64 -4.85 -19.37
N ASN A 225 -14.31 -5.82 -18.51
CA ASN A 225 -15.07 -6.16 -17.29
C ASN A 225 -16.58 -6.38 -17.53
N PRO A 226 -17.00 -7.33 -18.38
CA PRO A 226 -18.42 -7.57 -18.66
C PRO A 226 -19.22 -8.15 -17.48
N GLY A 227 -18.56 -8.31 -16.30
CA GLY A 227 -19.14 -8.93 -15.11
C GLY A 227 -18.87 -10.44 -15.04
N VAL A 228 -18.75 -10.95 -13.82
CA VAL A 228 -18.42 -12.38 -13.59
C VAL A 228 -19.52 -13.30 -14.13
N ALA A 229 -20.77 -12.94 -13.88
CA ALA A 229 -21.95 -13.73 -14.26
C ALA A 229 -22.45 -13.49 -15.70
N ASN A 230 -21.76 -12.67 -16.51
CA ASN A 230 -22.20 -12.41 -17.89
C ASN A 230 -21.95 -13.62 -18.78
N GLY A 231 -23.02 -14.32 -19.14
CA GLY A 231 -22.99 -15.52 -20.00
C GLY A 231 -22.62 -15.29 -21.47
N ASN A 232 -22.59 -14.02 -21.93
CA ASN A 232 -22.29 -13.66 -23.31
C ASN A 232 -20.76 -13.54 -23.60
N LYS A 233 -19.92 -13.92 -22.65
CA LYS A 233 -18.46 -13.96 -22.80
C LYS A 233 -18.05 -15.19 -23.62
N ILE A 234 -17.32 -14.99 -24.72
CA ILE A 234 -16.77 -16.07 -25.51
C ILE A 234 -15.38 -16.46 -25.00
N ARG A 235 -14.45 -15.50 -24.96
CA ARG A 235 -13.07 -15.73 -24.51
C ARG A 235 -12.40 -14.44 -24.09
N GLN A 236 -11.36 -14.55 -23.30
CA GLN A 236 -10.46 -13.42 -23.00
C GLN A 236 -9.66 -13.04 -24.25
N LEU A 237 -9.42 -11.74 -24.44
CA LEU A 237 -8.64 -11.18 -25.53
C LEU A 237 -7.21 -10.90 -25.05
N GLY A 238 -6.27 -11.72 -25.49
CA GLY A 238 -4.87 -11.66 -25.09
C GLY A 238 -4.55 -12.46 -23.84
N GLY A 239 -3.26 -12.67 -23.63
CA GLY A 239 -2.71 -13.28 -22.43
C GLY A 239 -2.60 -12.31 -21.25
N VAL A 240 -2.08 -12.82 -20.16
CA VAL A 240 -1.60 -12.06 -19.03
C VAL A 240 -0.08 -12.10 -19.07
N ASP A 241 0.57 -10.94 -19.02
CA ASP A 241 2.02 -10.89 -18.85
C ASP A 241 2.35 -11.33 -17.42
N THR A 242 3.14 -12.41 -17.31
CA THR A 242 3.58 -13.01 -16.04
C THR A 242 5.02 -12.67 -15.73
#